data_33550ca4284a1cdd3f728484f8762fea
#
_entry.id   33550ca4284a1cdd3f728484f8762fea
#
_cell.length_a   1.000
_cell.length_b   1.000
_cell.length_c   1.000
_cell.angle_alpha   90.00
_cell.angle_beta   90.00
_cell.angle_gamma   90.00
#
_symmetry.space_group_name_H-M   'P 1'
#
loop_
_entity.id
_entity.type
_entity.pdbx_description
1 polymer ?
#
loop_
_entity_poly.entity_id
_entity_poly.type
_entity_poly.pdbx_seq_one_letter_code
_entity_poly.pdbx_strand_id
1 'polypeptide(L)'
;MYQMHRVFCATPWEMEAERILFYDLIGKFNETEAMSKRVLFVPVTLPSLNDKRPLQYTVDDNIRQCRYYILLLSEDWGPVERNFSNDYRLALACAADPALPMQDVAVLFKRLPAGPPPAASLPEPAATFSSAAEFSECLNRLLSGWLESVI
;
A
#
# COMPACT_ATOMS: atom_id res chain seq x y z
N MET A 1 14.87 -21.17 -4.27
CA MET A 1 13.49 -20.88 -3.85
C MET A 1 13.31 -19.38 -3.70
N TYR A 2 12.18 -18.85 -4.15
CA TYR A 2 11.87 -17.44 -4.04
C TYR A 2 11.18 -17.12 -2.73
N GLN A 3 11.55 -15.97 -2.11
CA GLN A 3 10.78 -15.40 -1.01
C GLN A 3 9.68 -14.53 -1.61
N MET A 4 8.45 -14.73 -1.19
CA MET A 4 7.30 -13.96 -1.68
C MET A 4 6.77 -13.07 -0.56
N HIS A 5 6.67 -11.77 -0.83
CA HIS A 5 6.21 -10.79 0.15
C HIS A 5 5.02 -10.02 -0.40
N ARG A 6 3.88 -10.13 0.27
CA ARG A 6 2.66 -9.44 -0.14
C ARG A 6 2.69 -7.99 0.29
N VAL A 7 2.30 -7.12 -0.64
CA VAL A 7 2.20 -5.67 -0.41
C VAL A 7 0.75 -5.26 -0.64
N PHE A 8 0.09 -4.81 0.41
CA PHE A 8 -1.29 -4.33 0.30
C PHE A 8 -1.28 -2.83 0.01
N CYS A 9 -2.03 -2.40 -1.00
CA CYS A 9 -2.20 -0.99 -1.32
C CYS A 9 -3.66 -0.59 -1.14
N ALA A 10 -3.93 0.23 -0.14
CA ALA A 10 -5.26 0.79 0.10
C ALA A 10 -5.41 2.06 -0.73
N THR A 11 -6.32 2.04 -1.69
CA THR A 11 -6.44 3.10 -2.70
C THR A 11 -7.88 3.62 -2.76
N PRO A 12 -8.12 4.91 -2.49
CA PRO A 12 -9.43 5.53 -2.73
C PRO A 12 -9.81 5.48 -4.21
N TRP A 13 -11.10 5.55 -4.50
CA TRP A 13 -11.64 5.44 -5.86
C TRP A 13 -11.05 6.46 -6.83
N GLU A 14 -10.81 7.69 -6.37
CA GLU A 14 -10.26 8.76 -7.19
C GLU A 14 -8.80 8.55 -7.56
N MET A 15 -8.17 7.52 -7.02
CA MET A 15 -6.78 7.17 -7.30
C MET A 15 -6.64 5.88 -8.09
N GLU A 16 -7.59 5.60 -8.97
CA GLU A 16 -7.58 4.39 -9.81
C GLU A 16 -6.34 4.32 -10.70
N ALA A 17 -5.87 5.46 -11.20
CA ALA A 17 -4.66 5.50 -12.02
C ALA A 17 -3.44 5.04 -11.23
N GLU A 18 -3.33 5.45 -9.96
CA GLU A 18 -2.24 5.04 -9.07
C GLU A 18 -2.35 3.56 -8.74
N ARG A 19 -3.57 3.04 -8.59
CA ARG A 19 -3.78 1.61 -8.33
C ARG A 19 -3.27 0.76 -9.49
N ILE A 20 -3.58 1.14 -10.72
CA ILE A 20 -3.10 0.44 -11.92
C ILE A 20 -1.58 0.54 -12.01
N LEU A 21 -1.04 1.72 -11.79
CA LEU A 21 0.40 1.95 -11.83
C LEU A 21 1.15 1.15 -10.76
N PHE A 22 0.54 0.97 -9.59
CA PHE A 22 1.09 0.16 -8.51
C PHE A 22 1.39 -1.28 -8.99
N TYR A 23 0.45 -1.91 -9.68
CA TYR A 23 0.66 -3.25 -10.22
C TYR A 23 1.80 -3.27 -11.24
N ASP A 24 1.80 -2.32 -12.17
CA ASP A 24 2.82 -2.26 -13.21
C ASP A 24 4.22 -2.03 -12.64
N LEU A 25 4.33 -1.15 -11.65
CA LEU A 25 5.61 -0.84 -11.03
C LEU A 25 6.17 -2.02 -10.25
N ILE A 26 5.32 -2.74 -9.51
CA ILE A 26 5.77 -3.93 -8.80
C ILE A 26 6.26 -4.99 -9.78
N GLY A 27 5.53 -5.21 -10.87
CA GLY A 27 5.96 -6.15 -11.90
C GLY A 27 7.33 -5.79 -12.47
N LYS A 28 7.55 -4.53 -12.81
CA LYS A 28 8.84 -4.07 -13.32
C LYS A 28 9.95 -4.17 -12.28
N PHE A 29 9.66 -3.81 -11.04
CA PHE A 29 10.64 -3.91 -9.97
C PHE A 29 11.05 -5.37 -9.73
N ASN A 30 10.11 -6.29 -9.78
CA ASN A 30 10.42 -7.70 -9.67
C ASN A 30 11.38 -8.14 -10.78
N GLU A 31 11.08 -7.77 -12.03
CA GLU A 31 11.90 -8.16 -13.18
C GLU A 31 13.30 -7.56 -13.13
N THR A 32 13.42 -6.29 -12.75
CA THR A 32 14.69 -5.56 -12.85
C THR A 32 15.55 -5.68 -11.59
N GLU A 33 14.95 -5.86 -10.41
CA GLU A 33 15.68 -5.79 -9.15
C GLU A 33 15.50 -7.02 -8.25
N ALA A 34 14.26 -7.46 -8.02
CA ALA A 34 13.98 -8.44 -6.97
C ALA A 34 14.27 -9.88 -7.39
N MET A 35 13.93 -10.26 -8.61
CA MET A 35 14.06 -11.65 -9.06
C MET A 35 15.51 -12.15 -9.04
N SER A 36 16.47 -11.29 -9.36
CA SER A 36 17.88 -11.68 -9.30
C SER A 36 18.34 -11.98 -7.88
N LYS A 37 17.61 -11.51 -6.89
CA LYS A 37 17.87 -11.76 -5.47
C LYS A 37 16.94 -12.80 -4.87
N ARG A 38 16.18 -13.48 -5.73
CA ARG A 38 15.19 -14.50 -5.38
C ARG A 38 14.09 -13.99 -4.46
N VAL A 39 13.66 -12.76 -4.71
CA VAL A 39 12.57 -12.10 -4.00
C VAL A 39 11.50 -11.70 -5.00
N LEU A 40 10.23 -11.86 -4.64
CA LEU A 40 9.09 -11.39 -5.41
C LEU A 40 8.15 -10.63 -4.49
N PHE A 41 7.79 -9.41 -4.89
CA PHE A 41 6.72 -8.66 -4.23
C PHE A 41 5.41 -8.97 -4.93
N VAL A 42 4.38 -9.29 -4.15
CA VAL A 42 3.06 -9.68 -4.68
C VAL A 42 2.07 -8.57 -4.35
N PRO A 43 1.56 -7.85 -5.35
CA PRO A 43 0.59 -6.77 -5.10
C PRO A 43 -0.76 -7.33 -4.67
N VAL A 44 -1.35 -6.72 -3.65
CA VAL A 44 -2.68 -7.06 -3.15
C VAL A 44 -3.47 -5.77 -3.04
N THR A 45 -4.69 -5.78 -3.57
CA THR A 45 -5.61 -4.64 -3.46
C THR A 45 -6.96 -5.13 -2.96
N LEU A 46 -8.02 -4.40 -3.29
CA LEU A 46 -9.37 -4.76 -2.87
C LEU A 46 -9.76 -6.15 -3.38
N PRO A 47 -10.49 -6.93 -2.57
CA PRO A 47 -10.98 -8.23 -3.01
C PRO A 47 -11.95 -8.10 -4.19
N SER A 48 -12.12 -9.20 -4.92
CA SER A 48 -13.06 -9.26 -6.03
C SER A 48 -14.49 -8.96 -5.57
N LEU A 49 -15.26 -8.27 -6.41
CA LEU A 49 -16.69 -8.04 -6.18
C LEU A 49 -17.48 -9.34 -6.09
N ASN A 50 -16.93 -10.44 -6.58
CA ASN A 50 -17.56 -11.76 -6.52
C ASN A 50 -17.34 -12.49 -5.19
N ASP A 51 -16.54 -11.94 -4.28
CA ASP A 51 -16.33 -12.53 -2.97
C ASP A 51 -17.61 -12.37 -2.14
N LYS A 52 -18.15 -13.49 -1.64
CA LYS A 52 -19.41 -13.51 -0.89
C LYS A 52 -19.27 -13.08 0.57
N ARG A 53 -18.04 -12.98 1.07
CA ARG A 53 -17.80 -12.53 2.44
C ARG A 53 -18.04 -11.03 2.54
N PRO A 54 -18.39 -10.49 3.73
CA PRO A 54 -18.44 -9.05 3.91
C PRO A 54 -17.11 -8.40 3.50
N LEU A 55 -17.18 -7.29 2.78
CA LEU A 55 -15.99 -6.62 2.24
C LEU A 55 -14.94 -6.34 3.32
N GLN A 56 -15.34 -5.79 4.47
CA GLN A 56 -14.41 -5.43 5.52
C GLN A 56 -13.68 -6.67 6.09
N TYR A 57 -14.41 -7.77 6.26
CA TYR A 57 -13.78 -9.02 6.73
C TYR A 57 -12.69 -9.49 5.77
N THR A 58 -12.97 -9.42 4.46
CA THR A 58 -12.00 -9.84 3.45
C THR A 58 -10.77 -8.92 3.42
N VAL A 59 -10.99 -7.62 3.57
CA VAL A 59 -9.90 -6.64 3.64
C VAL A 59 -9.03 -6.89 4.87
N ASP A 60 -9.65 -7.05 6.04
CA ASP A 60 -8.93 -7.29 7.30
C ASP A 60 -8.09 -8.56 7.22
N ASP A 61 -8.66 -9.63 6.67
CA ASP A 61 -7.97 -10.91 6.51
C ASP A 61 -6.74 -10.78 5.60
N ASN A 62 -6.88 -10.04 4.48
CA ASN A 62 -5.77 -9.80 3.57
C ASN A 62 -4.68 -8.93 4.22
N ILE A 63 -5.05 -7.91 4.98
CA ILE A 63 -4.08 -7.06 5.68
C ILE A 63 -3.24 -7.89 6.65
N ARG A 64 -3.87 -8.78 7.42
CA ARG A 64 -3.16 -9.64 8.38
C ARG A 64 -2.14 -10.56 7.72
N GLN A 65 -2.33 -10.89 6.46
CA GLN A 65 -1.45 -11.80 5.72
C GLN A 65 -0.36 -11.08 4.95
N CYS A 66 -0.39 -9.76 4.87
CA CYS A 66 0.58 -8.98 4.11
C CYS A 66 1.80 -8.62 4.96
N ARG A 67 2.94 -8.49 4.30
CA ARG A 67 4.19 -8.07 4.93
C ARG A 67 4.33 -6.55 4.92
N TYR A 68 3.77 -5.89 3.93
CA TYR A 68 3.85 -4.44 3.76
C TYR A 68 2.48 -3.87 3.46
N TYR A 69 2.24 -2.66 3.93
CA TYR A 69 0.97 -1.96 3.71
C TYR A 69 1.25 -0.54 3.27
N ILE A 70 0.61 -0.12 2.19
CA ILE A 70 0.69 1.25 1.67
C ILE A 70 -0.71 1.84 1.69
N LEU A 71 -0.86 3.02 2.28
CA LEU A 71 -2.10 3.78 2.26
C LEU A 71 -1.91 5.02 1.39
N LEU A 72 -2.75 5.15 0.35
CA LEU A 72 -2.78 6.34 -0.49
C LEU A 72 -3.90 7.25 -0.02
N LEU A 73 -3.58 8.49 0.27
CA LEU A 73 -4.54 9.51 0.70
C LEU A 73 -4.29 10.81 -0.05
N SER A 74 -5.28 11.70 -0.07
CA SER A 74 -5.12 13.05 -0.58
C SER A 74 -5.55 14.08 0.48
N GLU A 75 -6.84 14.41 0.54
CA GLU A 75 -7.35 15.47 1.42
C GLU A 75 -7.87 14.95 2.76
N ASP A 76 -8.41 13.74 2.76
CA ASP A 76 -9.05 13.13 3.92
C ASP A 76 -8.90 11.61 3.89
N TRP A 77 -9.62 10.91 4.78
CA TRP A 77 -9.57 9.45 4.89
C TRP A 77 -10.27 8.72 3.74
N GLY A 78 -10.81 9.43 2.74
CA GLY A 78 -11.56 8.82 1.66
C GLY A 78 -12.99 8.46 2.04
N PRO A 79 -13.67 7.63 1.24
CA PRO A 79 -15.07 7.28 1.49
C PRO A 79 -15.27 6.61 2.85
N VAL A 80 -16.30 7.04 3.58
CA VAL A 80 -16.62 6.49 4.91
C VAL A 80 -16.90 4.99 4.83
N GLU A 81 -17.51 4.53 3.75
CA GLU A 81 -17.87 3.14 3.54
C GLU A 81 -16.65 2.20 3.51
N ARG A 82 -15.49 2.71 3.12
CA ARG A 82 -14.26 1.92 3.07
C ARG A 82 -13.52 1.89 4.39
N ASN A 83 -13.76 2.88 5.25
CA ASN A 83 -13.14 2.96 6.58
C ASN A 83 -11.61 2.75 6.55
N PHE A 84 -10.92 3.51 5.71
CA PHE A 84 -9.46 3.42 5.57
C PHE A 84 -8.72 3.69 6.88
N SER A 85 -9.29 4.51 7.75
CA SER A 85 -8.72 4.80 9.07
C SER A 85 -8.64 3.52 9.91
N ASN A 86 -9.66 2.68 9.85
CA ASN A 86 -9.66 1.38 10.54
C ASN A 86 -8.62 0.43 9.93
N ASP A 87 -8.54 0.40 8.60
CA ASP A 87 -7.56 -0.44 7.88
C ASP A 87 -6.14 -0.05 8.27
N TYR A 88 -5.88 1.25 8.35
CA TYR A 88 -4.58 1.77 8.75
C TYR A 88 -4.21 1.37 10.20
N ARG A 89 -5.16 1.52 11.12
CA ARG A 89 -4.96 1.10 12.51
C ARG A 89 -4.69 -0.39 12.62
N LEU A 90 -5.42 -1.19 11.85
CA LEU A 90 -5.19 -2.63 11.81
C LEU A 90 -3.78 -2.95 11.30
N ALA A 91 -3.34 -2.28 10.23
CA ALA A 91 -1.99 -2.49 9.69
C ALA A 91 -0.92 -2.14 10.72
N LEU A 92 -1.09 -1.04 11.46
CA LEU A 92 -0.17 -0.67 12.53
C LEU A 92 -0.15 -1.72 13.65
N ALA A 93 -1.31 -2.23 14.03
CA ALA A 93 -1.41 -3.28 15.05
C ALA A 93 -0.72 -4.57 14.57
N CYS A 94 -0.88 -4.92 13.30
CA CYS A 94 -0.21 -6.06 12.69
C CYS A 94 1.31 -5.89 12.70
N ALA A 95 1.80 -4.68 12.41
CA ALA A 95 3.23 -4.39 12.42
C ALA A 95 3.83 -4.48 13.83
N ALA A 96 3.03 -4.23 14.86
CA ALA A 96 3.45 -4.34 16.26
C ALA A 96 3.36 -5.77 16.80
N ASP A 97 2.72 -6.69 16.09
CA ASP A 97 2.52 -8.07 16.53
C ASP A 97 3.57 -8.99 15.89
N PRO A 98 4.51 -9.53 16.67
CA PRO A 98 5.57 -10.39 16.11
C PRO A 98 5.05 -11.72 15.56
N ALA A 99 3.81 -12.10 15.86
CA ALA A 99 3.20 -13.32 15.34
C ALA A 99 2.69 -13.16 13.92
N LEU A 100 2.58 -11.92 13.41
CA LEU A 100 2.06 -11.62 12.08
C LEU A 100 3.19 -11.18 11.14
N PRO A 101 3.02 -11.35 9.82
CA PRO A 101 4.09 -11.04 8.86
C PRO A 101 4.35 -9.55 8.64
N MET A 102 3.44 -8.65 9.01
CA MET A 102 3.56 -7.23 8.72
C MET A 102 4.85 -6.62 9.29
N GLN A 103 5.64 -5.99 8.44
CA GLN A 103 6.92 -5.38 8.81
C GLN A 103 6.94 -3.87 8.68
N ASP A 104 6.17 -3.31 7.73
CA ASP A 104 6.20 -1.87 7.50
C ASP A 104 4.86 -1.37 6.99
N VAL A 105 4.52 -0.15 7.39
CA VAL A 105 3.30 0.56 7.01
C VAL A 105 3.72 1.92 6.51
N ALA A 106 3.39 2.24 5.27
CA ALA A 106 3.75 3.51 4.65
C ALA A 106 2.50 4.28 4.21
N VAL A 107 2.51 5.59 4.39
CA VAL A 107 1.45 6.49 3.92
C VAL A 107 2.03 7.40 2.86
N LEU A 108 1.37 7.47 1.71
CA LEU A 108 1.75 8.35 0.61
C LEU A 108 0.61 9.33 0.36
N PHE A 109 0.91 10.63 0.33
CA PHE A 109 -0.08 11.67 0.08
C PHE A 109 0.02 12.17 -1.36
N LYS A 110 -1.12 12.18 -2.03
CA LYS A 110 -1.24 12.83 -3.33
C LYS A 110 -1.63 14.29 -3.11
N ARG A 111 -0.78 15.21 -3.57
CA ARG A 111 -1.05 16.64 -3.51
C ARG A 111 -1.88 17.05 -4.71
N LEU A 112 -2.98 17.75 -4.46
CA LEU A 112 -3.84 18.32 -5.48
C LEU A 112 -3.48 19.78 -5.67
N PRO A 113 -3.29 20.27 -6.92
CA PRO A 113 -2.79 21.64 -7.15
C PRO A 113 -3.65 22.75 -6.56
N ALA A 114 -4.95 22.54 -6.43
CA ALA A 114 -5.89 23.52 -5.90
C ALA A 114 -6.73 22.95 -4.76
N GLY A 115 -6.27 21.88 -4.14
CA GLY A 115 -7.02 21.22 -3.06
C GLY A 115 -6.87 21.94 -1.72
N PRO A 116 -7.81 21.70 -0.80
CA PRO A 116 -7.69 22.18 0.58
C PRO A 116 -6.51 21.52 1.29
N PRO A 117 -6.03 22.09 2.39
CA PRO A 117 -4.99 21.43 3.18
C PRO A 117 -5.51 20.08 3.71
N PRO A 118 -4.63 19.08 3.90
CA PRO A 118 -5.04 17.79 4.44
C PRO A 118 -5.68 17.92 5.81
N ALA A 119 -6.64 17.03 6.11
CA ALA A 119 -7.30 17.02 7.42
C ALA A 119 -6.28 16.75 8.53
N ALA A 120 -6.45 17.44 9.66
CA ALA A 120 -5.51 17.33 10.78
C ALA A 120 -5.45 15.93 11.39
N SER A 121 -6.48 15.10 11.17
CA SER A 121 -6.54 13.72 11.68
C SER A 121 -5.72 12.73 10.88
N LEU A 122 -5.17 13.13 9.72
CA LEU A 122 -4.39 12.23 8.87
C LEU A 122 -3.02 11.96 9.46
N PRO A 123 -2.47 10.75 9.22
CA PRO A 123 -1.13 10.41 9.70
C PRO A 123 -0.06 11.19 8.92
N GLU A 124 1.15 11.27 9.48
CA GLU A 124 2.29 11.83 8.79
C GLU A 124 2.64 10.97 7.58
N PRO A 125 2.79 11.55 6.39
CA PRO A 125 3.15 10.74 5.22
C PRO A 125 4.64 10.41 5.19
N ALA A 126 4.98 9.23 4.67
CA ALA A 126 6.35 8.87 4.37
C ALA A 126 6.87 9.68 3.20
N ALA A 127 6.00 10.01 2.24
CA ALA A 127 6.32 10.84 1.09
C ALA A 127 5.06 11.46 0.51
N THR A 128 5.23 12.50 -0.30
CA THR A 128 4.13 13.14 -1.03
C THR A 128 4.45 13.10 -2.52
N PHE A 129 3.41 13.10 -3.35
CA PHE A 129 3.55 13.11 -4.80
C PHE A 129 2.42 13.90 -5.44
N SER A 130 2.66 14.45 -6.63
CA SER A 130 1.66 15.18 -7.40
C SER A 130 1.57 14.72 -8.85
N SER A 131 2.38 13.75 -9.25
CA SER A 131 2.38 13.20 -10.62
C SER A 131 2.64 11.70 -10.60
N ALA A 132 2.35 11.03 -11.73
CA ALA A 132 2.66 9.61 -11.89
C ALA A 132 4.16 9.35 -11.74
N ALA A 133 5.00 10.22 -12.26
CA ALA A 133 6.45 10.07 -12.14
C ALA A 133 6.91 10.15 -10.68
N GLU A 134 6.37 11.09 -9.91
CA GLU A 134 6.69 11.19 -8.48
C GLU A 134 6.18 10.01 -7.70
N PHE A 135 4.97 9.50 -8.01
CA PHE A 135 4.45 8.30 -7.38
C PHE A 135 5.36 7.11 -7.64
N SER A 136 5.84 6.97 -8.88
CA SER A 136 6.77 5.89 -9.26
C SER A 136 8.06 5.96 -8.45
N GLU A 137 8.60 7.16 -8.26
CA GLU A 137 9.80 7.35 -7.45
C GLU A 137 9.56 6.96 -5.99
N CYS A 138 8.44 7.38 -5.41
CA CYS A 138 8.09 7.03 -4.04
C CYS A 138 7.97 5.52 -3.86
N LEU A 139 7.26 4.86 -4.77
CA LEU A 139 7.06 3.41 -4.69
C LEU A 139 8.37 2.65 -4.88
N ASN A 140 9.17 3.04 -5.86
CA ASN A 140 10.46 2.39 -6.10
C ASN A 140 11.39 2.54 -4.89
N ARG A 141 11.35 3.67 -4.21
CA ARG A 141 12.14 3.90 -3.00
C ARG A 141 11.71 2.97 -1.86
N LEU A 142 10.40 2.81 -1.68
CA LEU A 142 9.86 1.87 -0.69
C LEU A 142 10.29 0.44 -1.02
N LEU A 143 10.09 0.01 -2.26
CA LEU A 143 10.43 -1.35 -2.69
C LEU A 143 11.92 -1.64 -2.54
N SER A 144 12.78 -0.68 -2.87
CA SER A 144 14.22 -0.82 -2.72
C SER A 144 14.62 -0.98 -1.26
N GLY A 145 14.05 -0.19 -0.37
CA GLY A 145 14.30 -0.31 1.06
C GLY A 145 13.84 -1.63 1.62
N TRP A 146 12.67 -2.09 1.20
CA TRP A 146 12.15 -3.39 1.62
C TRP A 146 12.98 -4.56 1.09
N LEU A 147 13.43 -4.45 -0.17
CA LEU A 147 14.31 -5.48 -0.74
C LEU A 147 15.61 -5.60 0.06
N GLU A 148 16.24 -4.47 0.39
CA GLU A 148 17.45 -4.47 1.21
C GLU A 148 17.24 -5.14 2.57
N SER A 149 16.05 -4.99 3.15
CA SER A 149 15.76 -5.56 4.48
C SER A 149 15.55 -7.07 4.47
N VAL A 150 15.33 -7.68 3.32
CA VAL A 150 15.02 -9.13 3.22
C VAL A 150 16.13 -9.93 2.52
N ILE A 151 17.14 -9.30 1.97
CA ILE A 151 18.26 -10.00 1.32
C ILE A 151 19.46 -10.20 2.25
#